data_54371a7c6bea8475ac57f03476efa25f
#
_entry.id   54371a7c6bea8475ac57f03476efa25f
#
_cell.length_a   1.000
_cell.length_b   1.000
_cell.length_c   1.000
_cell.angle_alpha   90.00
_cell.angle_beta   90.00
_cell.angle_gamma   90.00
#
_symmetry.space_group_name_H-M   'P 1'
#
loop_
_entity.id
_entity.type
_entity.pdbx_description
1 polymer ?
#
loop_
_entity_poly.entity_id
_entity_poly.type
_entity_poly.pdbx_seq_one_letter_code
_entity_poly.pdbx_strand_id
1 'polypeptide(L)'
;MIVLSLEQVLQIHALIIKTTGGSAGLRDLGRLESAIASQTQNVFGEELYPSVIDKSAAIIRGIIDDHPFVDGNERTAMLAGLTLVKLNGHHFVAQTCEIEDFAVEIATGHLDVPAISSWLHRHLTP
;
A
#
# COMPACT_ATOMS: atom_id res chain seq x y z
N MET A 1 1.33 4.85 16.92
CA MET A 1 1.51 4.73 15.45
C MET A 1 0.15 4.73 14.78
N ILE A 2 0.00 5.53 13.74
CA ILE A 2 -1.24 5.62 12.97
C ILE A 2 -1.24 4.51 11.91
N VAL A 3 -2.37 3.81 11.77
CA VAL A 3 -2.58 2.83 10.69
C VAL A 3 -3.75 3.27 9.82
N LEU A 4 -3.86 2.71 8.61
CA LEU A 4 -4.97 3.05 7.71
C LEU A 4 -6.18 2.19 8.02
N SER A 5 -7.37 2.83 7.97
CA SER A 5 -8.65 2.16 8.08
C SER A 5 -9.19 1.74 6.72
N LEU A 6 -10.21 0.90 6.72
CA LEU A 6 -10.93 0.51 5.51
C LEU A 6 -11.48 1.75 4.78
N GLU A 7 -12.11 2.66 5.51
CA GLU A 7 -12.71 3.87 4.94
C GLU A 7 -11.66 4.75 4.28
N GLN A 8 -10.48 4.88 4.89
CA GLN A 8 -9.39 5.66 4.31
C GLN A 8 -8.90 5.06 3.00
N VAL A 9 -8.76 3.74 2.92
CA VAL A 9 -8.32 3.08 1.69
C VAL A 9 -9.40 3.20 0.60
N LEU A 10 -10.67 3.07 0.96
CA LEU A 10 -11.78 3.29 0.03
C LEU A 10 -11.78 4.72 -0.52
N GLN A 11 -11.52 5.71 0.33
CA GLN A 11 -11.40 7.12 -0.10
C GLN A 11 -10.22 7.33 -1.04
N ILE A 12 -9.07 6.69 -0.75
CA ILE A 12 -7.89 6.75 -1.63
C ILE A 12 -8.24 6.16 -3.00
N HIS A 13 -8.88 5.01 -3.03
CA HIS A 13 -9.31 4.39 -4.29
C HIS A 13 -10.26 5.30 -5.07
N ALA A 14 -11.25 5.88 -4.41
CA ALA A 14 -12.19 6.80 -5.06
C ALA A 14 -11.46 8.00 -5.67
N LEU A 15 -10.48 8.55 -4.98
CA LEU A 15 -9.65 9.64 -5.48
C LEU A 15 -8.84 9.22 -6.72
N ILE A 16 -8.23 8.04 -6.68
CA ILE A 16 -7.46 7.50 -7.80
C ILE A 16 -8.35 7.37 -9.05
N ILE A 17 -9.51 6.77 -8.92
CA ILE A 17 -10.43 6.59 -10.04
C ILE A 17 -10.90 7.94 -10.59
N LYS A 18 -11.22 8.89 -9.73
CA LYS A 18 -11.66 10.22 -10.11
C LYS A 18 -10.59 10.99 -10.88
N THR A 19 -9.32 10.88 -10.47
CA THR A 19 -8.23 11.69 -11.03
C THR A 19 -7.49 11.02 -12.18
N THR A 20 -7.42 9.69 -12.21
CA THR A 20 -6.68 8.96 -13.24
C THR A 20 -7.57 8.15 -14.17
N GLY A 21 -8.87 8.10 -13.92
CA GLY A 21 -9.82 7.31 -14.71
C GLY A 21 -9.85 5.85 -14.29
N GLY A 22 -10.68 5.08 -14.96
CA GLY A 22 -10.90 3.67 -14.68
C GLY A 22 -12.29 3.42 -14.11
N SER A 23 -12.58 2.16 -13.80
CA SER A 23 -13.87 1.73 -13.28
C SER A 23 -13.89 1.76 -11.77
N ALA A 24 -14.86 2.45 -11.18
CA ALA A 24 -15.13 2.37 -9.76
C ALA A 24 -15.68 0.98 -9.42
N GLY A 25 -15.38 0.50 -8.25
CA GLY A 25 -15.96 -0.73 -7.74
C GLY A 25 -15.01 -1.55 -6.92
N LEU A 26 -15.58 -2.19 -5.91
CA LEU A 26 -14.91 -3.14 -5.05
C LEU A 26 -15.24 -4.54 -5.55
N ARG A 27 -14.21 -5.30 -5.92
CA ARG A 27 -14.37 -6.66 -6.44
C ARG A 27 -14.51 -7.69 -5.32
N ASP A 28 -13.73 -7.49 -4.24
CA ASP A 28 -13.68 -8.45 -3.14
C ASP A 28 -13.35 -7.75 -1.83
N LEU A 29 -14.38 -7.53 -1.01
CA LEU A 29 -14.22 -6.86 0.28
C LEU A 29 -13.33 -7.65 1.23
N GLY A 30 -13.45 -8.98 1.27
CA GLY A 30 -12.64 -9.83 2.14
C GLY A 30 -11.14 -9.70 1.83
N ARG A 31 -10.77 -9.62 0.56
CA ARG A 31 -9.38 -9.41 0.16
C ARG A 31 -8.88 -8.03 0.58
N LEU A 32 -9.71 -7.00 0.45
CA LEU A 32 -9.35 -5.66 0.90
C LEU A 32 -9.16 -5.63 2.42
N GLU A 33 -10.08 -6.19 3.16
CA GLU A 33 -9.97 -6.27 4.62
C GLU A 33 -8.72 -7.02 5.05
N SER A 34 -8.37 -8.11 4.37
CA SER A 34 -7.15 -8.87 4.62
C SER A 34 -5.89 -8.03 4.38
N ALA A 35 -5.86 -7.29 3.27
CA ALA A 35 -4.73 -6.42 2.96
C ALA A 35 -4.54 -5.33 4.03
N ILE A 36 -5.63 -4.72 4.48
CA ILE A 36 -5.60 -3.69 5.51
C ILE A 36 -5.16 -4.28 6.86
N ALA A 37 -5.67 -5.46 7.21
CA ALA A 37 -5.33 -6.15 8.45
C ALA A 37 -3.86 -6.54 8.53
N SER A 38 -3.16 -6.66 7.41
CA SER A 38 -1.73 -7.01 7.38
C SER A 38 -0.87 -6.01 8.16
N GLN A 39 -1.31 -4.75 8.27
CA GLN A 39 -0.59 -3.72 9.04
C GLN A 39 -0.40 -4.07 10.50
N THR A 40 -1.34 -4.80 11.08
CA THR A 40 -1.36 -5.14 12.51
C THR A 40 -1.31 -6.64 12.76
N GLN A 41 -0.87 -7.40 11.78
CA GLN A 41 -0.77 -8.85 11.87
C GLN A 41 0.18 -9.27 12.98
N ASN A 42 -0.26 -10.21 13.80
CA ASN A 42 0.51 -10.76 14.91
C ASN A 42 0.81 -12.24 14.69
N VAL A 43 2.00 -12.65 15.14
CA VAL A 43 2.40 -14.05 15.19
C VAL A 43 2.88 -14.34 16.61
N PHE A 44 2.19 -15.23 17.30
CA PHE A 44 2.48 -15.58 18.70
C PHE A 44 2.56 -14.34 19.62
N GLY A 45 1.64 -13.39 19.44
CA GLY A 45 1.57 -12.19 20.27
C GLY A 45 2.52 -11.07 19.87
N GLU A 46 3.36 -11.26 18.88
CA GLU A 46 4.30 -10.24 18.39
C GLU A 46 3.86 -9.72 17.03
N GLU A 47 3.97 -8.41 16.81
CA GLU A 47 3.70 -7.81 15.53
C GLU A 47 4.67 -8.35 14.47
N LEU A 48 4.12 -8.82 13.35
CA LEU A 48 4.92 -9.30 12.23
C LEU A 48 5.66 -8.14 11.55
N TYR A 49 5.02 -6.96 11.49
CA TYR A 49 5.56 -5.75 10.88
C TYR A 49 5.53 -4.59 11.88
N PRO A 50 6.51 -4.50 12.80
CA PRO A 50 6.46 -3.49 13.86
C PRO A 50 6.78 -2.07 13.38
N SER A 51 7.57 -1.90 12.32
CA SER A 51 7.91 -0.57 11.80
C SER A 51 6.84 -0.07 10.83
N VAL A 52 6.70 1.27 10.72
CA VAL A 52 5.75 1.86 9.78
C VAL A 52 6.13 1.55 8.34
N ILE A 53 7.42 1.44 8.04
CA ILE A 53 7.89 1.11 6.70
C ILE A 53 7.44 -0.30 6.31
N ASP A 54 7.60 -1.26 7.21
CA ASP A 54 7.16 -2.64 6.96
C ASP A 54 5.63 -2.74 6.88
N LYS A 55 4.90 -2.00 7.70
CA LYS A 55 3.44 -1.94 7.61
C LYS A 55 2.99 -1.38 6.26
N SER A 56 3.66 -0.35 5.79
CA SER A 56 3.42 0.26 4.48
C SER A 56 3.68 -0.74 3.35
N ALA A 57 4.80 -1.43 3.42
CA ALA A 57 5.16 -2.47 2.45
C ALA A 57 4.13 -3.60 2.44
N ALA A 58 3.64 -4.00 3.61
CA ALA A 58 2.64 -5.06 3.75
C ALA A 58 1.31 -4.69 3.09
N ILE A 59 0.82 -3.46 3.31
CA ILE A 59 -0.43 -3.02 2.70
C ILE A 59 -0.29 -2.85 1.19
N ILE A 60 0.83 -2.32 0.72
CA ILE A 60 1.12 -2.21 -0.72
C ILE A 60 1.07 -3.59 -1.37
N ARG A 61 1.81 -4.53 -0.82
CA ARG A 61 1.86 -5.90 -1.35
C ARG A 61 0.48 -6.55 -1.36
N GLY A 62 -0.27 -6.42 -0.27
CA GLY A 62 -1.59 -7.03 -0.15
C GLY A 62 -2.56 -6.52 -1.21
N ILE A 63 -2.62 -5.22 -1.44
CA ILE A 63 -3.52 -4.63 -2.43
C ILE A 63 -3.09 -5.01 -3.86
N ILE A 64 -1.80 -4.99 -4.15
CA ILE A 64 -1.32 -5.35 -5.49
C ILE A 64 -1.55 -6.84 -5.78
N ASP A 65 -1.23 -7.73 -4.85
CA ASP A 65 -1.34 -9.17 -5.06
C ASP A 65 -2.80 -9.65 -5.09
N ASP A 66 -3.63 -9.11 -4.21
CA ASP A 66 -4.99 -9.58 -4.03
C ASP A 66 -6.01 -8.95 -4.98
N HIS A 67 -5.68 -7.83 -5.60
CA HIS A 67 -6.55 -7.12 -6.54
C HIS A 67 -7.99 -6.95 -6.01
N PRO A 68 -8.18 -6.30 -4.86
CA PRO A 68 -9.52 -6.19 -4.26
C PRO A 68 -10.47 -5.28 -5.03
N PHE A 69 -9.96 -4.35 -5.83
CA PHE A 69 -10.77 -3.43 -6.63
C PHE A 69 -10.90 -3.92 -8.07
N VAL A 70 -11.94 -3.45 -8.76
CA VAL A 70 -12.13 -3.73 -10.19
C VAL A 70 -10.98 -3.12 -11.01
N ASP A 71 -10.53 -1.92 -10.62
CA ASP A 71 -9.50 -1.17 -11.34
C ASP A 71 -8.71 -0.31 -10.37
N GLY A 72 -7.51 0.13 -10.77
CA GLY A 72 -6.70 1.06 -9.98
C GLY A 72 -6.00 0.45 -8.77
N ASN A 73 -5.81 -0.86 -8.71
CA ASN A 73 -5.19 -1.54 -7.56
C ASN A 73 -3.76 -1.09 -7.31
N GLU A 74 -2.92 -1.02 -8.34
CA GLU A 74 -1.50 -0.66 -8.19
C GLU A 74 -1.34 0.78 -7.70
N ARG A 75 -2.07 1.72 -8.29
CA ARG A 75 -2.02 3.13 -7.88
C ARG A 75 -2.57 3.33 -6.47
N THR A 76 -3.68 2.67 -6.15
CA THR A 76 -4.26 2.72 -4.80
C THR A 76 -3.31 2.15 -3.77
N ALA A 77 -2.67 1.02 -4.06
CA ALA A 77 -1.69 0.41 -3.17
C ALA A 77 -0.54 1.37 -2.85
N MET A 78 0.05 1.97 -3.89
CA MET A 78 1.17 2.89 -3.70
C MET A 78 0.76 4.13 -2.91
N LEU A 79 -0.37 4.73 -3.25
CA LEU A 79 -0.83 5.92 -2.53
C LEU A 79 -1.19 5.60 -1.07
N ALA A 80 -1.78 4.43 -0.82
CA ALA A 80 -2.07 3.99 0.55
C ALA A 80 -0.77 3.83 1.36
N GLY A 81 0.22 3.15 0.82
CA GLY A 81 1.50 2.97 1.50
C GLY A 81 2.22 4.29 1.76
N LEU A 82 2.26 5.17 0.78
CA LEU A 82 2.89 6.48 0.93
C LEU A 82 2.14 7.38 1.93
N THR A 83 0.82 7.30 1.94
CA THR A 83 -0.01 8.02 2.93
C THR A 83 0.30 7.53 4.34
N LEU A 84 0.45 6.22 4.53
CA LEU A 84 0.75 5.66 5.83
C LEU A 84 2.09 6.16 6.39
N VAL A 85 3.15 6.18 5.58
CA VAL A 85 4.45 6.70 6.04
C VAL A 85 4.37 8.20 6.31
N LYS A 86 3.65 8.95 5.51
CA LYS A 86 3.47 10.39 5.70
C LYS A 86 2.71 10.72 6.98
N LEU A 87 1.64 9.98 7.27
CA LEU A 87 0.86 10.17 8.51
C LEU A 87 1.69 9.89 9.77
N ASN A 88 2.73 9.11 9.66
CA ASN A 88 3.64 8.79 10.77
C ASN A 88 4.92 9.64 10.76
N GLY A 89 4.92 10.77 10.06
CA GLY A 89 5.99 11.77 10.15
C GLY A 89 7.16 11.59 9.19
N HIS A 90 7.05 10.69 8.22
CA HIS A 90 8.09 10.48 7.22
C HIS A 90 7.85 11.32 5.97
N HIS A 91 8.93 11.71 5.32
CA HIS A 91 8.88 12.36 4.01
C HIS A 91 9.36 11.40 2.93
N PHE A 92 8.54 11.24 1.91
CA PHE A 92 8.86 10.39 0.77
C PHE A 92 9.20 11.27 -0.44
N VAL A 93 10.30 10.96 -1.11
CA VAL A 93 10.76 11.69 -2.29
C VAL A 93 11.00 10.70 -3.43
N ALA A 94 10.14 10.77 -4.43
CA ALA A 94 10.30 10.04 -5.68
C ALA A 94 9.45 10.72 -6.75
N GLN A 95 9.84 10.55 -8.00
CA GLN A 95 9.02 11.03 -9.11
C GLN A 95 7.86 10.06 -9.37
N THR A 96 6.78 10.57 -9.95
CA THR A 96 5.59 9.76 -10.26
C THR A 96 5.93 8.52 -11.10
N CYS A 97 6.82 8.67 -12.10
CA CYS A 97 7.23 7.55 -12.94
C CYS A 97 7.97 6.47 -12.16
N GLU A 98 8.79 6.83 -11.17
CA GLU A 98 9.46 5.87 -10.31
C GLU A 98 8.47 5.04 -9.49
N ILE A 99 7.43 5.70 -8.98
CA ILE A 99 6.37 5.04 -8.20
C ILE A 99 5.58 4.07 -9.08
N GLU A 100 5.19 4.51 -10.27
CA GLU A 100 4.44 3.68 -11.22
C GLU A 100 5.26 2.47 -11.67
N ASP A 101 6.53 2.68 -12.01
CA ASP A 101 7.43 1.60 -12.42
C ASP A 101 7.62 0.58 -11.31
N PHE A 102 7.76 1.04 -10.08
CA PHE A 102 7.91 0.15 -8.95
C PHE A 102 6.65 -0.68 -8.68
N ALA A 103 5.48 -0.07 -8.83
CA ALA A 103 4.21 -0.80 -8.68
C ALA A 103 4.11 -1.96 -9.69
N VAL A 104 4.51 -1.72 -10.93
CA VAL A 104 4.56 -2.78 -11.96
C VAL A 104 5.58 -3.86 -11.58
N GLU A 105 6.74 -3.45 -11.07
CA GLU A 105 7.79 -4.39 -10.62
C GLU A 105 7.30 -5.29 -9.49
N ILE A 106 6.56 -4.75 -8.52
CA ILE A 106 5.95 -5.53 -7.45
C ILE A 106 4.98 -6.56 -8.04
N ALA A 107 4.11 -6.12 -8.93
CA ALA A 107 3.08 -6.97 -9.52
C ALA A 107 3.67 -8.10 -10.37
N THR A 108 4.63 -7.80 -11.22
CA THR A 108 5.23 -8.77 -12.14
C THR A 108 6.25 -9.67 -11.47
N GLY A 109 6.98 -9.15 -10.49
CA GLY A 109 8.02 -9.88 -9.78
C GLY A 109 7.56 -10.52 -8.49
N HIS A 110 6.32 -10.32 -8.07
CA HIS A 110 5.79 -10.79 -6.79
C HIS A 110 6.72 -10.45 -5.62
N LEU A 111 7.13 -9.17 -5.55
CA LEU A 111 8.08 -8.72 -4.55
C LEU A 111 7.50 -8.90 -3.14
N ASP A 112 8.35 -9.30 -2.21
CA ASP A 112 7.97 -9.50 -0.82
C ASP A 112 8.10 -8.20 0.00
N VAL A 113 7.68 -8.26 1.27
CA VAL A 113 7.72 -7.11 2.16
C VAL A 113 9.15 -6.57 2.33
N PRO A 114 10.19 -7.39 2.56
CA PRO A 114 11.55 -6.86 2.65
C PRO A 114 12.02 -6.09 1.42
N ALA A 115 11.71 -6.56 0.23
CA ALA A 115 12.08 -5.88 -1.02
C ALA A 115 11.36 -4.54 -1.16
N ILE A 116 10.07 -4.49 -0.84
CA ILE A 116 9.28 -3.26 -0.88
C ILE A 116 9.77 -2.27 0.19
N SER A 117 10.04 -2.76 1.40
CA SER A 117 10.58 -1.94 2.50
C SER A 117 11.92 -1.30 2.11
N SER A 118 12.81 -2.05 1.47
CA SER A 118 14.10 -1.53 1.02
C SER A 118 13.93 -0.38 0.02
N TRP A 119 13.00 -0.52 -0.92
CA TRP A 119 12.71 0.55 -1.88
C TRP A 119 12.16 1.79 -1.17
N LEU A 120 11.23 1.61 -0.23
CA LEU A 120 10.68 2.73 0.56
C LEU A 120 11.78 3.45 1.33
N HIS A 121 12.67 2.71 2.01
CA HIS A 121 13.79 3.29 2.75
C HIS A 121 14.68 4.16 1.88
N ARG A 122 14.97 3.73 0.66
CA ARG A 122 15.82 4.50 -0.26
C ARG A 122 15.21 5.82 -0.68
N HIS A 123 13.89 5.98 -0.57
CA HIS A 123 13.18 7.18 -1.01
C HIS A 123 12.65 8.05 0.15
N LEU A 124 12.91 7.63 1.38
CA LEU A 124 12.55 8.44 2.55
C LEU A 124 13.66 9.43 2.87
N THR A 125 13.27 10.65 3.24
CA THR A 125 14.19 11.65 3.77
C THR A 125 14.06 11.73 5.28
N PRO A 126 15.14 12.10 5.97
CA PRO A 126 15.10 12.32 7.43
C PRO A 126 14.09 13.38 7.83
#